data_05e478ad06444ed8ac034cfcdff3a2d0
#
_entry.id   05e478ad06444ed8ac034cfcdff3a2d0
#
_cell.length_a   1.000
_cell.length_b   1.000
_cell.length_c   1.000
_cell.angle_alpha   90.00
_cell.angle_beta   90.00
_cell.angle_gamma   90.00
#
_symmetry.space_group_name_H-M   'P 1'
#
loop_
_entity.id
_entity.type
_entity.pdbx_description
1 polymer ?
#
loop_
_entity_poly.entity_id
_entity_poly.type
_entity_poly.pdbx_seq_one_letter_code
_entity_poly.pdbx_strand_id
1 'polypeptide(L)'
;MQTPVNPFKAALKNKQAQIGLWCGLADSYSTEICAGAGFDWLLLDGEHSPAEPRAILQQLQAVAAYPASHPIGRIPLGHGNVGEMIIKQYLDLGFSTLLVPMVDTPEQAQQIVRRARYPQNDDVGSPVRGIRGMANMRANRFGRVNNYAHEANAQICLLLQAETQLALNNIEATAAIDGVDGIFIGPADLSASLGHVLNPTHPDVQKEIDNAIRRIVKTGKAAGILSPDETLARHYLDIGATFVAVGLDTNLLTRHTSALAAKFKSTAAPVAPSKVY
;
A
#
# COMPACT_ATOMS: atom_id res chain seq x y z
N MET A 1 0.44 -10.87 26.15
CA MET A 1 -0.45 -10.33 25.10
C MET A 1 -0.41 -11.29 23.91
N GLN A 2 -1.47 -11.33 23.10
CA GLN A 2 -1.51 -12.08 21.84
C GLN A 2 -0.89 -11.27 20.70
N THR A 3 -0.39 -11.98 19.68
CA THR A 3 0.07 -11.36 18.44
C THR A 3 -1.11 -10.66 17.76
N PRO A 4 -0.95 -9.39 17.35
CA PRO A 4 -2.02 -8.69 16.63
C PRO A 4 -2.41 -9.42 15.33
N VAL A 5 -3.70 -9.62 15.14
CA VAL A 5 -4.25 -10.20 13.90
C VAL A 5 -4.36 -9.10 12.84
N ASN A 6 -4.11 -9.46 11.59
CA ASN A 6 -4.26 -8.57 10.44
C ASN A 6 -5.64 -8.77 9.76
N PRO A 7 -6.64 -7.93 10.06
CA PRO A 7 -7.98 -8.09 9.49
C PRO A 7 -8.01 -7.78 7.99
N PHE A 8 -7.17 -6.85 7.52
CA PHE A 8 -7.08 -6.50 6.10
C PHE A 8 -6.58 -7.68 5.27
N LYS A 9 -5.50 -8.38 5.72
CA LYS A 9 -5.03 -9.60 5.08
C LYS A 9 -6.12 -10.67 5.00
N ALA A 10 -6.90 -10.84 6.07
CA ALA A 10 -8.02 -11.77 6.10
C ALA A 10 -9.13 -11.38 5.10
N ALA A 11 -9.47 -10.09 5.02
CA ALA A 11 -10.45 -9.57 4.07
C ALA A 11 -10.01 -9.82 2.62
N LEU A 12 -8.74 -9.54 2.28
CA LEU A 12 -8.20 -9.83 0.94
C LEU A 12 -8.26 -11.31 0.59
N LYS A 13 -7.89 -12.19 1.53
CA LYS A 13 -7.98 -13.64 1.34
C LYS A 13 -9.42 -14.10 1.07
N ASN A 14 -10.38 -13.46 1.70
CA ASN A 14 -11.81 -13.71 1.52
C ASN A 14 -12.41 -12.98 0.30
N LYS A 15 -11.59 -12.28 -0.50
CA LYS A 15 -12.01 -11.49 -1.67
C LYS A 15 -13.05 -10.41 -1.32
N GLN A 16 -12.98 -9.87 -0.11
CA GLN A 16 -13.84 -8.78 0.32
C GLN A 16 -13.24 -7.45 -0.17
N ALA A 17 -14.05 -6.66 -0.86
CA ALA A 17 -13.64 -5.34 -1.31
C ALA A 17 -13.30 -4.45 -0.10
N GLN A 18 -12.19 -3.74 -0.20
CA GLN A 18 -11.67 -2.84 0.81
C GLN A 18 -11.46 -1.46 0.19
N ILE A 19 -12.16 -0.46 0.68
CA ILE A 19 -12.10 0.91 0.16
C ILE A 19 -11.19 1.74 1.05
N GLY A 20 -10.21 2.40 0.45
CA GLY A 20 -9.18 3.12 1.17
C GLY A 20 -8.99 4.56 0.76
N LEU A 21 -8.21 5.26 1.59
CA LEU A 21 -7.76 6.61 1.32
C LEU A 21 -6.25 6.72 1.47
N TRP A 22 -5.63 7.55 0.63
CA TRP A 22 -4.21 7.84 0.68
C TRP A 22 -3.92 9.04 1.56
N CYS A 23 -3.01 8.92 2.53
CA CYS A 23 -2.59 9.98 3.44
C CYS A 23 -1.17 10.42 3.11
N GLY A 24 -1.05 11.54 2.38
CA GLY A 24 0.22 12.13 1.94
C GLY A 24 0.61 13.41 2.67
N LEU A 25 -0.22 13.95 3.58
CA LEU A 25 0.10 15.15 4.35
C LEU A 25 1.19 14.93 5.41
N ALA A 26 1.50 13.68 5.73
CA ALA A 26 2.48 13.30 6.75
C ALA A 26 2.19 13.86 8.16
N ASP A 27 0.93 14.15 8.44
CA ASP A 27 0.48 14.74 9.68
C ASP A 27 -0.51 13.82 10.42
N SER A 28 -0.31 13.63 11.73
CA SER A 28 -1.12 12.72 12.53
C SER A 28 -2.53 13.22 12.78
N TYR A 29 -2.74 14.54 12.85
CA TYR A 29 -4.06 15.11 13.12
C TYR A 29 -4.99 14.97 11.90
N SER A 30 -4.48 15.26 10.69
CA SER A 30 -5.24 15.03 9.46
C SER A 30 -5.49 13.53 9.21
N THR A 31 -4.51 12.68 9.54
CA THR A 31 -4.68 11.22 9.44
C THR A 31 -5.76 10.71 10.39
N GLU A 32 -5.86 11.27 11.61
CA GLU A 32 -6.92 10.92 12.56
C GLU A 32 -8.31 11.28 12.02
N ILE A 33 -8.47 12.46 11.42
CA ILE A 33 -9.73 12.86 10.75
C ILE A 33 -10.10 11.84 9.66
N CYS A 34 -9.14 11.44 8.84
CA CYS A 34 -9.36 10.46 7.77
C CYS A 34 -9.73 9.07 8.34
N ALA A 35 -9.12 8.66 9.46
CA ALA A 35 -9.39 7.37 10.10
C ALA A 35 -10.84 7.25 10.60
N GLY A 36 -11.43 8.39 11.05
CA GLY A 36 -12.82 8.46 11.47
C GLY A 36 -13.84 8.51 10.34
N ALA A 37 -13.41 8.63 9.08
CA ALA A 37 -14.31 8.83 7.93
C ALA A 37 -15.00 7.55 7.43
N GLY A 38 -14.60 6.36 7.92
CA GLY A 38 -15.22 5.08 7.56
C GLY A 38 -14.55 4.32 6.42
N PHE A 39 -13.32 4.67 6.05
CA PHE A 39 -12.52 3.87 5.12
C PHE A 39 -12.05 2.57 5.78
N ASP A 40 -12.06 1.45 5.02
CA ASP A 40 -11.57 0.16 5.50
C ASP A 40 -10.06 0.18 5.75
N TRP A 41 -9.32 1.02 5.02
CA TRP A 41 -7.88 1.18 5.18
C TRP A 41 -7.41 2.60 4.84
N LEU A 42 -6.30 2.98 5.48
CA LEU A 42 -5.55 4.20 5.16
C LEU A 42 -4.13 3.84 4.76
N LEU A 43 -3.63 4.41 3.67
CA LEU A 43 -2.22 4.31 3.33
C LEU A 43 -1.47 5.50 3.92
N LEU A 44 -0.48 5.20 4.76
CA LEU A 44 0.45 6.18 5.30
C LEU A 44 1.67 6.22 4.39
N ASP A 45 1.80 7.32 3.65
CA ASP A 45 2.78 7.43 2.58
C ASP A 45 4.16 7.82 3.10
N GLY A 46 5.15 6.98 2.86
CA GLY A 46 6.56 7.26 3.16
C GLY A 46 7.40 7.51 1.91
N GLU A 47 6.83 7.39 0.70
CA GLU A 47 7.55 7.57 -0.55
C GLU A 47 7.40 8.99 -1.12
N HIS A 48 6.15 9.42 -1.37
CA HIS A 48 5.87 10.72 -2.00
C HIS A 48 5.26 11.74 -1.01
N SER A 49 5.68 11.67 0.24
CA SER A 49 5.31 12.63 1.27
C SER A 49 6.53 13.05 2.09
N PRO A 50 6.50 14.18 2.81
CA PRO A 50 7.60 14.60 3.67
C PRO A 50 7.67 13.79 4.98
N ALA A 51 7.31 12.51 4.95
CA ALA A 51 7.20 11.66 6.13
C ALA A 51 8.51 10.95 6.45
N GLU A 52 9.08 11.26 7.61
CA GLU A 52 10.13 10.46 8.23
C GLU A 52 9.53 9.36 9.14
N PRO A 53 10.29 8.34 9.58
CA PRO A 53 9.77 7.26 10.41
C PRO A 53 9.05 7.71 11.69
N ARG A 54 9.41 8.85 12.26
CA ARG A 54 8.73 9.41 13.44
C ARG A 54 7.34 9.95 13.10
N ALA A 55 7.19 10.66 11.99
CA ALA A 55 5.89 11.13 11.51
C ALA A 55 4.98 9.95 11.14
N ILE A 56 5.50 8.93 10.49
CA ILE A 56 4.79 7.67 10.21
C ILE A 56 4.33 7.00 11.50
N LEU A 57 5.17 6.95 12.55
CA LEU A 57 4.78 6.40 13.84
C LEU A 57 3.62 7.18 14.48
N GLN A 58 3.65 8.52 14.43
CA GLN A 58 2.57 9.35 14.98
C GLN A 58 1.24 9.12 14.25
N GLN A 59 1.27 9.05 12.92
CA GLN A 59 0.09 8.70 12.12
C GLN A 59 -0.44 7.29 12.49
N LEU A 60 0.44 6.30 12.59
CA LEU A 60 0.07 4.94 12.98
C LEU A 60 -0.55 4.89 14.40
N GLN A 61 -0.10 5.75 15.31
CA GLN A 61 -0.67 5.88 16.65
C GLN A 61 -2.06 6.53 16.61
N ALA A 62 -2.27 7.54 15.76
CA ALA A 62 -3.56 8.18 15.56
C ALA A 62 -4.60 7.20 15.01
N VAL A 63 -4.26 6.44 13.95
CA VAL A 63 -5.15 5.41 13.37
C VAL A 63 -5.50 4.31 14.39
N ALA A 64 -4.64 4.04 15.35
CA ALA A 64 -4.89 2.99 16.35
C ALA A 64 -6.15 3.22 17.22
N ALA A 65 -6.67 4.45 17.27
CA ALA A 65 -7.94 4.78 17.93
C ALA A 65 -9.17 4.36 17.10
N TYR A 66 -8.97 4.03 15.83
CA TYR A 66 -10.02 3.71 14.85
C TYR A 66 -9.81 2.30 14.28
N PRO A 67 -10.11 1.23 15.03
CA PRO A 67 -9.75 -0.14 14.66
C PRO A 67 -10.46 -0.67 13.40
N ALA A 68 -11.50 0.00 12.92
CA ALA A 68 -12.17 -0.32 11.67
C ALA A 68 -11.35 0.11 10.44
N SER A 69 -10.41 1.04 10.59
CA SER A 69 -9.56 1.52 9.50
C SER A 69 -8.15 0.93 9.64
N HIS A 70 -7.76 0.06 8.70
CA HIS A 70 -6.47 -0.64 8.75
C HIS A 70 -5.33 0.22 8.19
N PRO A 71 -4.22 0.45 8.93
CA PRO A 71 -3.09 1.21 8.41
C PRO A 71 -2.20 0.36 7.50
N ILE A 72 -1.95 0.84 6.29
CA ILE A 72 -0.97 0.32 5.33
C ILE A 72 0.20 1.29 5.27
N GLY A 73 1.44 0.82 5.43
CA GLY A 73 2.63 1.64 5.25
C GLY A 73 3.17 1.52 3.84
N ARG A 74 3.17 2.60 3.04
CA ARG A 74 3.98 2.63 1.83
C ARG A 74 5.39 3.03 2.22
N ILE A 75 6.35 2.12 2.03
CA ILE A 75 7.75 2.39 2.30
C ILE A 75 8.39 3.16 1.15
N PRO A 76 9.41 4.02 1.41
CA PRO A 76 10.05 4.80 0.35
C PRO A 76 10.86 3.96 -0.65
N LEU A 77 11.31 2.78 -0.26
CA LEU A 77 12.13 1.91 -1.10
C LEU A 77 12.14 0.47 -0.57
N GLY A 78 11.97 -0.53 -1.45
CA GLY A 78 12.04 -1.96 -1.10
C GLY A 78 13.35 -2.66 -1.47
N HIS A 79 14.28 -1.99 -2.15
CA HIS A 79 15.43 -2.64 -2.78
C HIS A 79 16.76 -2.39 -2.05
N GLY A 80 17.73 -3.30 -2.30
CA GLY A 80 19.07 -3.20 -1.75
C GLY A 80 19.11 -3.23 -0.21
N ASN A 81 20.23 -2.84 0.38
CA ASN A 81 20.41 -2.78 1.83
C ASN A 81 19.54 -1.72 2.51
N VAL A 82 19.27 -0.62 1.80
CA VAL A 82 18.39 0.44 2.28
C VAL A 82 16.95 -0.09 2.41
N GLY A 83 16.45 -0.83 1.40
CA GLY A 83 15.14 -1.47 1.46
C GLY A 83 15.02 -2.47 2.61
N GLU A 84 16.07 -3.26 2.88
CA GLU A 84 16.10 -4.17 4.03
C GLU A 84 15.94 -3.42 5.36
N MET A 85 16.69 -2.32 5.53
CA MET A 85 16.59 -1.48 6.72
C MET A 85 15.19 -0.89 6.88
N ILE A 86 14.62 -0.34 5.81
CA ILE A 86 13.32 0.34 5.84
C ILE A 86 12.18 -0.64 6.09
N ILE A 87 12.16 -1.80 5.42
CA ILE A 87 11.16 -2.85 5.66
C ILE A 87 11.15 -3.23 7.14
N LYS A 88 12.34 -3.48 7.71
CA LYS A 88 12.48 -3.81 9.12
C LYS A 88 11.96 -2.69 10.02
N GLN A 89 12.34 -1.42 9.76
CA GLN A 89 11.90 -0.28 10.55
C GLN A 89 10.36 -0.15 10.55
N TYR A 90 9.71 -0.19 9.38
CA TYR A 90 8.26 -0.04 9.30
C TYR A 90 7.53 -1.18 10.02
N LEU A 91 8.00 -2.41 9.86
CA LEU A 91 7.46 -3.55 10.60
C LEU A 91 7.68 -3.41 12.11
N ASP A 92 8.82 -2.87 12.56
CA ASP A 92 9.13 -2.63 13.98
C ASP A 92 8.33 -1.47 14.57
N LEU A 93 7.93 -0.48 13.76
CA LEU A 93 6.92 0.53 14.13
C LEU A 93 5.54 -0.08 14.41
N GLY A 94 5.29 -1.29 13.92
CA GLY A 94 4.07 -2.06 14.18
C GLY A 94 3.09 -2.12 13.02
N PHE A 95 3.51 -1.82 11.80
CA PHE A 95 2.74 -2.20 10.62
C PHE A 95 2.70 -3.72 10.49
N SER A 96 1.55 -4.23 10.06
CA SER A 96 1.39 -5.60 9.61
C SER A 96 1.11 -5.68 8.09
N THR A 97 0.89 -4.54 7.44
CA THR A 97 0.71 -4.44 6.00
C THR A 97 1.63 -3.39 5.42
N LEU A 98 2.41 -3.76 4.41
CA LEU A 98 3.29 -2.86 3.68
C LEU A 98 2.91 -2.84 2.19
N LEU A 99 2.93 -1.65 1.59
CA LEU A 99 2.97 -1.45 0.15
C LEU A 99 4.41 -1.10 -0.25
N VAL A 100 4.98 -1.89 -1.14
CA VAL A 100 6.38 -1.75 -1.58
C VAL A 100 6.41 -1.26 -3.02
N PRO A 101 6.95 -0.05 -3.30
CA PRO A 101 6.95 0.52 -4.63
C PRO A 101 7.99 -0.13 -5.57
N MET A 102 7.81 0.06 -6.87
CA MET A 102 8.78 -0.23 -7.94
C MET A 102 9.30 -1.67 -7.94
N VAL A 103 8.39 -2.65 -7.88
CA VAL A 103 8.76 -4.08 -7.90
C VAL A 103 8.58 -4.64 -9.30
N ASP A 104 9.70 -4.78 -10.01
CA ASP A 104 9.72 -5.15 -11.43
C ASP A 104 9.92 -6.65 -11.67
N THR A 105 10.63 -7.34 -10.77
CA THR A 105 11.02 -8.73 -11.02
C THR A 105 10.65 -9.66 -9.87
N PRO A 106 10.46 -10.97 -10.16
CA PRO A 106 10.21 -11.99 -9.14
C PRO A 106 11.34 -12.07 -8.10
N GLU A 107 12.59 -11.83 -8.49
CA GLU A 107 13.76 -11.85 -7.59
C GLU A 107 13.69 -10.71 -6.58
N GLN A 108 13.27 -9.51 -7.02
CA GLN A 108 13.03 -8.38 -6.12
C GLN A 108 11.92 -8.72 -5.12
N ALA A 109 10.80 -9.26 -5.60
CA ALA A 109 9.68 -9.69 -4.76
C ALA A 109 10.12 -10.75 -3.73
N GLN A 110 10.90 -11.74 -4.14
CA GLN A 110 11.44 -12.78 -3.24
C GLN A 110 12.32 -12.16 -2.14
N GLN A 111 13.18 -11.20 -2.48
CA GLN A 111 14.02 -10.51 -1.49
C GLN A 111 13.18 -9.68 -0.51
N ILE A 112 12.12 -9.02 -0.98
CA ILE A 112 11.20 -8.26 -0.13
C ILE A 112 10.50 -9.19 0.86
N VAL A 113 10.01 -10.34 0.41
CA VAL A 113 9.40 -11.35 1.29
C VAL A 113 10.39 -11.81 2.36
N ARG A 114 11.62 -12.14 1.98
CA ARG A 114 12.66 -12.57 2.94
C ARG A 114 12.95 -11.51 4.00
N ARG A 115 13.03 -10.24 3.60
CA ARG A 115 13.30 -9.10 4.51
C ARG A 115 12.16 -8.84 5.48
N ALA A 116 10.93 -9.14 5.09
CA ALA A 116 9.75 -8.93 5.91
C ALA A 116 9.52 -10.05 6.93
N ARG A 117 10.01 -11.27 6.67
CA ARG A 117 9.76 -12.46 7.50
C ARG A 117 10.88 -12.70 8.50
N TYR A 118 10.52 -13.10 9.70
CA TYR A 118 11.46 -13.73 10.64
C TYR A 118 11.86 -15.13 10.18
N PRO A 119 13.13 -15.55 10.35
CA PRO A 119 13.54 -16.92 10.08
C PRO A 119 12.81 -17.89 11.01
N GLN A 120 12.36 -19.02 10.48
CA GLN A 120 11.73 -20.09 11.24
C GLN A 120 12.60 -21.36 11.18
N ASN A 121 12.39 -22.28 12.11
CA ASN A 121 13.16 -23.53 12.16
C ASN A 121 12.78 -24.50 11.04
N ASP A 122 11.55 -24.44 10.57
CA ASP A 122 10.98 -25.30 9.53
C ASP A 122 11.15 -24.72 8.10
N ASP A 123 11.67 -23.51 7.96
CA ASP A 123 11.89 -22.88 6.66
C ASP A 123 13.34 -22.96 6.14
N VAL A 124 14.18 -23.79 6.79
CA VAL A 124 15.59 -24.00 6.39
C VAL A 124 15.65 -24.57 4.98
N GLY A 125 16.35 -23.84 4.08
CA GLY A 125 16.45 -24.20 2.66
C GLY A 125 15.34 -23.62 1.79
N SER A 126 14.31 -22.99 2.35
CA SER A 126 13.29 -22.29 1.58
C SER A 126 13.88 -21.07 0.87
N PRO A 127 13.54 -20.83 -0.43
CA PRO A 127 13.97 -19.66 -1.16
C PRO A 127 13.40 -18.34 -0.60
N VAL A 128 12.34 -18.41 0.20
CA VAL A 128 11.71 -17.27 0.89
C VAL A 128 11.96 -17.26 2.39
N ARG A 129 12.97 -18.01 2.87
CA ARG A 129 13.39 -17.99 4.27
C ARG A 129 13.64 -16.57 4.74
N GLY A 130 13.02 -16.22 5.88
CA GLY A 130 13.13 -14.90 6.48
C GLY A 130 14.55 -14.53 6.90
N ILE A 131 14.86 -13.24 6.80
CA ILE A 131 16.13 -12.63 7.26
C ILE A 131 15.88 -11.41 8.16
N ARG A 132 14.63 -11.13 8.54
CA ARG A 132 14.29 -10.02 9.43
C ARG A 132 15.00 -10.18 10.78
N GLY A 133 15.75 -9.14 11.18
CA GLY A 133 16.39 -9.10 12.51
C GLY A 133 15.36 -9.03 13.64
N MET A 134 15.69 -9.61 14.77
CA MET A 134 14.83 -9.70 15.96
C MET A 134 15.15 -8.58 16.95
N ALA A 135 14.12 -7.87 17.43
CA ALA A 135 14.24 -6.89 18.50
C ALA A 135 12.92 -6.75 19.28
N ASN A 136 13.01 -6.31 20.52
CA ASN A 136 11.85 -5.97 21.33
C ASN A 136 11.40 -4.54 21.05
N MET A 137 10.55 -4.38 20.03
CA MET A 137 10.08 -3.11 19.53
C MET A 137 8.55 -2.98 19.66
N ARG A 138 7.98 -1.90 19.14
CA ARG A 138 6.53 -1.62 19.22
C ARG A 138 5.68 -2.76 18.62
N ALA A 139 6.17 -3.42 17.57
CA ALA A 139 5.47 -4.53 16.92
C ALA A 139 5.12 -5.66 17.89
N ASN A 140 6.05 -6.05 18.77
CA ASN A 140 5.83 -7.08 19.80
C ASN A 140 5.45 -6.51 21.17
N ARG A 141 4.94 -5.25 21.20
CA ARG A 141 4.57 -4.54 22.41
C ARG A 141 5.70 -4.48 23.43
N PHE A 142 6.93 -4.22 22.95
CA PHE A 142 8.15 -4.12 23.78
C PHE A 142 8.42 -5.39 24.59
N GLY A 143 8.29 -6.54 23.94
CA GLY A 143 8.51 -7.86 24.55
C GLY A 143 7.30 -8.43 25.30
N ARG A 144 6.13 -7.79 25.30
CA ARG A 144 4.92 -8.30 25.97
C ARG A 144 4.18 -9.38 25.18
N VAL A 145 4.51 -9.57 23.90
CA VAL A 145 3.99 -10.66 23.05
C VAL A 145 5.09 -11.71 22.90
N ASN A 146 5.05 -12.76 23.70
CA ASN A 146 6.15 -13.73 23.82
C ASN A 146 6.44 -14.53 22.53
N ASN A 147 5.40 -14.89 21.77
CA ASN A 147 5.52 -15.72 20.57
C ASN A 147 5.57 -14.92 19.27
N TYR A 148 5.74 -13.60 19.35
CA TYR A 148 5.60 -12.72 18.20
C TYR A 148 6.45 -13.15 16.98
N ALA A 149 7.72 -13.50 17.17
CA ALA A 149 8.60 -13.90 16.08
C ALA A 149 8.14 -15.18 15.35
N HIS A 150 7.44 -16.08 16.04
CA HIS A 150 6.88 -17.30 15.43
C HIS A 150 5.55 -17.06 14.74
N GLU A 151 4.75 -16.12 15.21
CA GLU A 151 3.39 -15.88 14.73
C GLU A 151 3.28 -14.73 13.73
N ALA A 152 4.23 -13.77 13.76
CA ALA A 152 4.18 -12.53 12.96
C ALA A 152 4.15 -12.77 11.45
N ASN A 153 4.90 -13.78 10.95
CA ASN A 153 4.97 -14.06 9.51
C ASN A 153 3.59 -14.36 8.91
N ALA A 154 2.70 -15.00 9.67
CA ALA A 154 1.33 -15.28 9.24
C ALA A 154 0.47 -14.01 9.14
N GLN A 155 0.80 -12.98 9.91
CA GLN A 155 0.05 -11.72 9.98
C GLN A 155 0.60 -10.62 9.06
N ILE A 156 1.83 -10.75 8.55
CA ILE A 156 2.40 -9.80 7.60
C ILE A 156 1.69 -9.93 6.25
N CYS A 157 1.21 -8.79 5.73
CA CYS A 157 0.62 -8.65 4.41
C CYS A 157 1.55 -7.82 3.53
N LEU A 158 2.02 -8.39 2.42
CA LEU A 158 2.89 -7.72 1.47
C LEU A 158 2.15 -7.45 0.17
N LEU A 159 2.04 -6.17 -0.15
CA LEU A 159 1.47 -5.64 -1.38
C LEU A 159 2.62 -5.07 -2.21
N LEU A 160 2.79 -5.54 -3.44
CA LEU A 160 3.88 -5.12 -4.32
C LEU A 160 3.34 -4.21 -5.42
N GLN A 161 3.95 -3.06 -5.61
CA GLN A 161 3.50 -2.07 -6.58
C GLN A 161 4.13 -2.35 -7.95
N ALA A 162 3.27 -2.68 -8.93
CA ALA A 162 3.63 -2.88 -10.33
C ALA A 162 3.28 -1.61 -11.13
N GLU A 163 4.28 -0.90 -11.62
CA GLU A 163 4.13 0.42 -12.20
C GLU A 163 5.07 0.67 -13.39
N THR A 164 5.61 -0.41 -13.94
CA THR A 164 6.39 -0.39 -15.17
C THR A 164 5.91 -1.48 -16.12
N GLN A 165 6.24 -1.35 -17.41
CA GLN A 165 5.99 -2.41 -18.39
C GLN A 165 6.66 -3.73 -17.98
N LEU A 166 7.86 -3.65 -17.39
CA LEU A 166 8.60 -4.83 -16.91
C LEU A 166 7.85 -5.53 -15.78
N ALA A 167 7.33 -4.77 -14.81
CA ALA A 167 6.50 -5.30 -13.73
C ALA A 167 5.24 -5.99 -14.27
N LEU A 168 4.56 -5.37 -15.25
CA LEU A 168 3.38 -5.98 -15.89
C LEU A 168 3.72 -7.31 -16.57
N ASN A 169 4.88 -7.42 -17.20
CA ASN A 169 5.31 -8.67 -17.86
C ASN A 169 5.54 -9.80 -16.84
N ASN A 170 5.82 -9.47 -15.59
CA ASN A 170 6.18 -10.41 -14.52
C ASN A 170 5.05 -10.68 -13.50
N ILE A 171 3.82 -10.21 -13.74
CA ILE A 171 2.70 -10.32 -12.77
C ILE A 171 2.54 -11.74 -12.23
N GLU A 172 2.42 -12.75 -13.10
CA GLU A 172 2.17 -14.13 -12.68
C GLU A 172 3.34 -14.71 -11.89
N ALA A 173 4.55 -14.46 -12.31
CA ALA A 173 5.76 -14.93 -11.63
C ALA A 173 5.93 -14.27 -10.25
N THR A 174 5.66 -12.97 -10.15
CA THR A 174 5.66 -12.23 -8.89
C THR A 174 4.54 -12.71 -7.97
N ALA A 175 3.34 -12.91 -8.49
CA ALA A 175 2.20 -13.41 -7.73
C ALA A 175 2.41 -14.84 -7.20
N ALA A 176 3.17 -15.67 -7.90
CA ALA A 176 3.45 -17.05 -7.50
C ALA A 176 4.36 -17.16 -6.26
N ILE A 177 5.05 -16.09 -5.88
CA ILE A 177 5.96 -16.11 -4.74
C ILE A 177 5.15 -16.23 -3.44
N ASP A 178 5.50 -17.23 -2.62
CA ASP A 178 4.92 -17.38 -1.30
C ASP A 178 5.28 -16.17 -0.43
N GLY A 179 4.27 -15.54 0.16
CA GLY A 179 4.39 -14.34 0.98
C GLY A 179 4.02 -13.05 0.26
N VAL A 180 3.76 -13.07 -1.04
CA VAL A 180 3.08 -11.99 -1.75
C VAL A 180 1.58 -12.16 -1.56
N ASP A 181 0.90 -11.16 -0.99
CA ASP A 181 -0.54 -11.19 -0.72
C ASP A 181 -1.36 -10.47 -1.80
N GLY A 182 -0.78 -9.46 -2.44
CA GLY A 182 -1.43 -8.70 -3.49
C GLY A 182 -0.45 -7.92 -4.36
N ILE A 183 -0.94 -7.46 -5.51
CA ILE A 183 -0.23 -6.57 -6.42
C ILE A 183 -1.07 -5.32 -6.61
N PHE A 184 -0.44 -4.16 -6.45
CA PHE A 184 -1.03 -2.84 -6.61
C PHE A 184 -0.53 -2.22 -7.91
N ILE A 185 -1.43 -1.70 -8.72
CA ILE A 185 -1.06 -0.98 -9.94
C ILE A 185 -0.84 0.49 -9.60
N GLY A 186 0.32 1.05 -9.97
CA GLY A 186 0.65 2.47 -9.86
C GLY A 186 0.37 3.20 -11.19
N PRO A 187 -0.80 3.85 -11.38
CA PRO A 187 -1.20 4.37 -12.69
C PRO A 187 -0.31 5.50 -13.22
N ALA A 188 0.23 6.33 -12.33
CA ALA A 188 1.05 7.48 -12.71
C ALA A 188 2.36 7.03 -13.38
N ASP A 189 3.15 6.22 -12.66
CA ASP A 189 4.44 5.73 -13.15
C ASP A 189 4.25 4.73 -14.28
N LEU A 190 3.20 3.89 -14.24
CA LEU A 190 2.86 3.02 -15.34
C LEU A 190 2.59 3.82 -16.63
N SER A 191 1.83 4.93 -16.53
CA SER A 191 1.56 5.76 -17.69
C SER A 191 2.85 6.33 -18.30
N ALA A 192 3.79 6.76 -17.47
CA ALA A 192 5.10 7.22 -17.91
C ALA A 192 5.92 6.09 -18.55
N SER A 193 5.94 4.91 -17.93
CA SER A 193 6.63 3.73 -18.47
C SER A 193 6.09 3.28 -19.82
N LEU A 194 4.80 3.52 -20.09
CA LEU A 194 4.15 3.22 -21.37
C LEU A 194 4.26 4.37 -22.39
N GLY A 195 5.00 5.44 -22.08
CA GLY A 195 5.19 6.58 -22.99
C GLY A 195 4.06 7.64 -22.94
N HIS A 196 3.17 7.55 -21.95
CA HIS A 196 2.04 8.48 -21.78
C HIS A 196 2.19 9.32 -20.50
N VAL A 197 3.31 10.03 -20.36
CA VAL A 197 3.64 10.82 -19.17
C VAL A 197 2.48 11.72 -18.74
N LEU A 198 2.14 11.69 -17.43
CA LEU A 198 1.04 12.44 -16.79
C LEU A 198 -0.36 12.20 -17.42
N ASN A 199 -0.54 11.08 -18.09
CA ASN A 199 -1.81 10.73 -18.72
C ASN A 199 -2.26 9.30 -18.42
N PRO A 200 -2.50 8.95 -17.15
CA PRO A 200 -2.94 7.61 -16.75
C PRO A 200 -4.33 7.24 -17.30
N THR A 201 -5.12 8.23 -17.77
CA THR A 201 -6.42 8.01 -18.40
C THR A 201 -6.34 7.75 -19.92
N HIS A 202 -5.13 7.69 -20.50
CA HIS A 202 -4.97 7.34 -21.92
C HIS A 202 -5.55 5.95 -22.19
N PRO A 203 -6.28 5.74 -23.30
CA PRO A 203 -6.95 4.45 -23.60
C PRO A 203 -6.00 3.24 -23.54
N ASP A 204 -4.77 3.37 -24.05
CA ASP A 204 -3.78 2.29 -24.01
C ASP A 204 -3.36 1.97 -22.57
N VAL A 205 -3.16 2.99 -21.73
CA VAL A 205 -2.83 2.80 -20.31
C VAL A 205 -3.99 2.13 -19.57
N GLN A 206 -5.23 2.57 -19.81
CA GLN A 206 -6.41 1.97 -19.19
C GLN A 206 -6.58 0.51 -19.60
N LYS A 207 -6.33 0.18 -20.86
CA LYS A 207 -6.35 -1.20 -21.36
C LYS A 207 -5.31 -2.08 -20.65
N GLU A 208 -4.10 -1.57 -20.44
CA GLU A 208 -3.05 -2.31 -19.72
C GLU A 208 -3.37 -2.46 -18.23
N ILE A 209 -3.96 -1.44 -17.58
CA ILE A 209 -4.44 -1.53 -16.19
C ILE A 209 -5.52 -2.61 -16.06
N ASP A 210 -6.53 -2.60 -16.93
CA ASP A 210 -7.61 -3.60 -16.94
C ASP A 210 -7.07 -5.02 -17.12
N ASN A 211 -6.16 -5.19 -18.08
CA ASN A 211 -5.50 -6.46 -18.33
C ASN A 211 -4.70 -6.93 -17.10
N ALA A 212 -3.92 -6.03 -16.49
CA ALA A 212 -3.13 -6.33 -15.31
C ALA A 212 -4.00 -6.75 -14.13
N ILE A 213 -5.08 -6.02 -13.81
CA ILE A 213 -6.01 -6.37 -12.74
C ILE A 213 -6.59 -7.77 -12.96
N ARG A 214 -7.10 -8.06 -14.17
CA ARG A 214 -7.67 -9.39 -14.49
C ARG A 214 -6.65 -10.50 -14.36
N ARG A 215 -5.40 -10.27 -14.77
CA ARG A 215 -4.29 -11.23 -14.63
C ARG A 215 -3.97 -11.49 -13.16
N ILE A 216 -3.85 -10.43 -12.33
CA ILE A 216 -3.62 -10.58 -10.89
C ILE A 216 -4.74 -11.39 -10.25
N VAL A 217 -6.00 -11.03 -10.50
CA VAL A 217 -7.17 -11.75 -9.97
C VAL A 217 -7.16 -13.23 -10.36
N LYS A 218 -6.77 -13.54 -11.60
CA LYS A 218 -6.66 -14.94 -12.10
C LYS A 218 -5.61 -15.75 -11.34
N THR A 219 -4.57 -15.13 -10.79
CA THR A 219 -3.59 -15.83 -9.92
C THR A 219 -4.13 -16.16 -8.54
N GLY A 220 -5.30 -15.64 -8.16
CA GLY A 220 -5.87 -15.75 -6.83
C GLY A 220 -5.34 -14.72 -5.82
N LYS A 221 -4.45 -13.82 -6.23
CA LYS A 221 -3.94 -12.73 -5.38
C LYS A 221 -4.86 -11.51 -5.44
N ALA A 222 -4.75 -10.65 -4.42
CA ALA A 222 -5.49 -9.40 -4.38
C ALA A 222 -4.94 -8.40 -5.41
N ALA A 223 -5.82 -7.76 -6.17
CA ALA A 223 -5.48 -6.64 -7.05
C ALA A 223 -5.88 -5.32 -6.40
N GLY A 224 -5.00 -4.32 -6.43
CA GLY A 224 -5.27 -2.99 -5.91
C GLY A 224 -4.86 -1.88 -6.86
N ILE A 225 -5.45 -0.71 -6.64
CA ILE A 225 -5.18 0.50 -7.43
C ILE A 225 -5.62 1.74 -6.67
N LEU A 226 -5.04 2.90 -7.01
CA LEU A 226 -5.55 4.22 -6.62
C LEU A 226 -6.25 4.87 -7.82
N SER A 227 -7.50 5.26 -7.65
CA SER A 227 -8.22 6.10 -8.60
C SER A 227 -9.13 7.11 -7.88
N PRO A 228 -8.85 8.42 -7.97
CA PRO A 228 -9.74 9.44 -7.44
C PRO A 228 -10.96 9.73 -8.35
N ASP A 229 -11.02 9.11 -9.53
CA ASP A 229 -12.19 9.12 -10.39
C ASP A 229 -13.15 8.00 -9.96
N GLU A 230 -14.36 8.39 -9.54
CA GLU A 230 -15.36 7.44 -9.02
C GLU A 230 -15.76 6.40 -10.05
N THR A 231 -15.89 6.78 -11.32
CA THR A 231 -16.31 5.87 -12.41
C THR A 231 -15.25 4.80 -12.62
N LEU A 232 -13.97 5.20 -12.68
CA LEU A 232 -12.85 4.27 -12.82
C LEU A 232 -12.69 3.41 -11.56
N ALA A 233 -12.81 3.98 -10.36
CA ALA A 233 -12.70 3.21 -9.12
C ALA A 233 -13.75 2.10 -9.06
N ARG A 234 -15.01 2.39 -9.41
CA ARG A 234 -16.09 1.38 -9.49
C ARG A 234 -15.80 0.33 -10.58
N HIS A 235 -15.37 0.78 -11.76
CA HIS A 235 -14.97 -0.13 -12.83
C HIS A 235 -13.88 -1.13 -12.38
N TYR A 236 -12.85 -0.67 -11.67
CA TYR A 236 -11.80 -1.57 -11.18
C TYR A 236 -12.31 -2.57 -10.13
N LEU A 237 -13.24 -2.16 -9.26
CA LEU A 237 -13.92 -3.08 -8.35
C LEU A 237 -14.73 -4.13 -9.13
N ASP A 238 -15.47 -3.71 -10.15
CA ASP A 238 -16.30 -4.59 -10.98
C ASP A 238 -15.49 -5.63 -11.75
N ILE A 239 -14.26 -5.29 -12.16
CA ILE A 239 -13.35 -6.24 -12.83
C ILE A 239 -12.52 -7.08 -11.86
N GLY A 240 -12.73 -6.93 -10.54
CA GLY A 240 -12.24 -7.80 -9.49
C GLY A 240 -11.10 -7.24 -8.62
N ALA A 241 -10.76 -5.96 -8.71
CA ALA A 241 -9.88 -5.35 -7.73
C ALA A 241 -10.51 -5.44 -6.34
N THR A 242 -9.70 -5.78 -5.32
CA THR A 242 -10.20 -5.99 -3.96
C THR A 242 -9.73 -4.94 -2.96
N PHE A 243 -8.78 -4.09 -3.30
CA PHE A 243 -8.40 -2.95 -2.46
C PHE A 243 -8.15 -1.71 -3.31
N VAL A 244 -9.08 -0.78 -3.25
CA VAL A 244 -9.08 0.42 -4.09
C VAL A 244 -9.02 1.67 -3.21
N ALA A 245 -7.98 2.50 -3.42
CA ALA A 245 -7.96 3.84 -2.87
C ALA A 245 -8.78 4.77 -3.76
N VAL A 246 -9.73 5.49 -3.16
CA VAL A 246 -10.68 6.34 -3.91
C VAL A 246 -10.38 7.83 -3.80
N GLY A 247 -9.25 8.18 -3.19
CA GLY A 247 -8.84 9.58 -3.05
C GLY A 247 -7.55 9.74 -2.24
N LEU A 248 -7.11 11.01 -2.15
CA LEU A 248 -5.97 11.44 -1.36
C LEU A 248 -6.37 12.64 -0.50
N ASP A 249 -5.86 12.68 0.73
CA ASP A 249 -6.07 13.80 1.66
C ASP A 249 -5.60 15.15 1.07
N THR A 250 -4.43 15.17 0.43
CA THR A 250 -3.88 16.35 -0.25
C THR A 250 -4.77 16.86 -1.35
N ASN A 251 -5.33 15.97 -2.19
CA ASN A 251 -6.23 16.33 -3.27
C ASN A 251 -7.57 16.85 -2.75
N LEU A 252 -8.15 16.17 -1.75
CA LEU A 252 -9.39 16.60 -1.10
C LEU A 252 -9.23 18.01 -0.54
N LEU A 253 -8.15 18.26 0.22
CA LEU A 253 -7.91 19.57 0.82
C LEU A 253 -7.69 20.66 -0.25
N THR A 254 -6.84 20.39 -1.25
CA THR A 254 -6.56 21.33 -2.34
C THR A 254 -7.81 21.72 -3.12
N ARG A 255 -8.63 20.74 -3.51
CA ARG A 255 -9.85 20.98 -4.29
C ARG A 255 -10.90 21.74 -3.50
N HIS A 256 -11.18 21.32 -2.27
CA HIS A 256 -12.24 21.93 -1.48
C HIS A 256 -11.87 23.33 -0.99
N THR A 257 -10.63 23.57 -0.61
CA THR A 257 -10.17 24.92 -0.22
C THR A 257 -10.18 25.88 -1.41
N SER A 258 -9.72 25.46 -2.59
CA SER A 258 -9.77 26.26 -3.81
C SER A 258 -11.20 26.56 -4.25
N ALA A 259 -12.09 25.57 -4.21
CA ALA A 259 -13.49 25.75 -4.52
C ALA A 259 -14.19 26.72 -3.52
N LEU A 260 -13.83 26.64 -2.23
CA LEU A 260 -14.33 27.57 -1.23
C LEU A 260 -13.84 29.01 -1.50
N ALA A 261 -12.55 29.19 -1.77
CA ALA A 261 -11.99 30.52 -2.11
C ALA A 261 -12.63 31.14 -3.34
N ALA A 262 -12.88 30.34 -4.38
CA ALA A 262 -13.52 30.81 -5.62
C ALA A 262 -14.95 31.35 -5.43
N LYS A 263 -15.67 30.91 -4.38
CA LYS A 263 -17.01 31.44 -4.06
C LYS A 263 -16.99 32.88 -3.56
N PHE A 264 -15.85 33.35 -3.06
CA PHE A 264 -15.70 34.70 -2.45
C PHE A 264 -14.74 35.62 -3.22
N LYS A 265 -13.93 35.08 -4.13
CA LYS A 265 -12.93 35.84 -4.89
C LYS A 265 -13.11 35.59 -6.39
N SER A 266 -13.46 36.63 -7.14
CA SER A 266 -13.67 36.55 -8.59
C SER A 266 -12.41 36.22 -9.42
N THR A 267 -11.22 36.29 -8.80
CA THR A 267 -9.91 36.01 -9.44
C THR A 267 -9.36 34.61 -9.14
N ALA A 268 -10.03 33.86 -8.27
CA ALA A 268 -9.60 32.50 -7.94
C ALA A 268 -10.07 31.51 -9.02
N ALA A 269 -9.15 31.05 -9.86
CA ALA A 269 -9.45 29.94 -10.77
C ALA A 269 -9.66 28.64 -9.96
N PRO A 270 -10.70 27.86 -10.24
CA PRO A 270 -10.84 26.53 -9.64
C PRO A 270 -9.66 25.66 -10.07
N VAL A 271 -9.06 24.96 -9.12
CA VAL A 271 -8.05 23.95 -9.44
C VAL A 271 -8.76 22.81 -10.17
N ALA A 272 -8.36 22.54 -11.39
CA ALA A 272 -8.87 21.42 -12.15
C ALA A 272 -8.49 20.10 -11.42
N PRO A 273 -9.32 19.04 -11.51
CA PRO A 273 -8.96 17.74 -10.99
C PRO A 273 -7.62 17.30 -11.59
N SER A 274 -6.67 16.87 -10.75
CA SER A 274 -5.45 16.27 -11.26
C SER A 274 -5.81 15.00 -12.01
N LYS A 275 -5.19 14.78 -13.18
CA LYS A 275 -5.36 13.55 -13.95
C LYS A 275 -4.49 12.41 -13.40
N VAL A 276 -3.55 12.76 -12.51
CA VAL A 276 -2.57 11.82 -11.97
C VAL A 276 -2.99 11.34 -10.58
N TYR A 277 -3.44 12.26 -9.73
CA TYR A 277 -3.94 11.99 -8.37
C TYR A 277 -5.07 12.98 -8.01
#